data_85bf639e6cc71a27ab9e0bec4799410d
#
_entry.id   85bf639e6cc71a27ab9e0bec4799410d
#
_cell.length_a   1.000
_cell.length_b   1.000
_cell.length_c   1.000
_cell.angle_alpha   90.00
_cell.angle_beta   90.00
_cell.angle_gamma   90.00
#
_symmetry.space_group_name_H-M   'P 1'
#
loop_
_entity.id
_entity.type
_entity.pdbx_description
1 polymer ?
#
loop_
_entity_poly.entity_id
_entity_poly.type
_entity_poly.pdbx_seq_one_letter_code
_entity_poly.pdbx_strand_id
1 'polypeptide(L)'
;MAVPDRDACCPVCGVPASRLRYRITRFRVYDCEQCRVVYLWPQIDDDEVRELFERLYTEGEGSVPELATYYDFTFRDAPDNPLVQVYERWLDAIERVHPPGRLLDVGCGTGLFLAVARRRGWTPYGVDDCAVATAHARGHFGLEVWDGQFTDFAAREGLQFDAISMWDVIEHARDPVGLLSAARSVLAPGGVIAISTPNQKSILDLVAGLLYRGSFGRITLPLEKFYIEQHFLYFGPDTLRGALDRASLDLVVLGRELTDLRRLSLSPAARLVLETLFLVSRVTGLENRLFAIARAR
;
A
#
# COMPACT_ATOMS: atom_id res chain seq x y z
N MET A 1 6.58 17.16 -27.22
CA MET A 1 5.98 16.89 -25.89
C MET A 1 4.53 16.52 -26.14
N ALA A 2 4.07 15.35 -25.62
CA ALA A 2 2.67 14.98 -25.76
C ALA A 2 1.82 15.85 -24.84
N VAL A 3 0.69 16.35 -25.35
CA VAL A 3 -0.28 17.10 -24.54
C VAL A 3 -0.77 16.20 -23.40
N PRO A 4 -0.73 16.65 -22.13
CA PRO A 4 -1.27 15.90 -21.00
C PRO A 4 -2.77 15.62 -21.23
N ASP A 5 -3.24 14.49 -20.72
CA ASP A 5 -4.66 14.18 -20.72
C ASP A 5 -5.37 15.21 -19.81
N ARG A 6 -6.30 15.99 -20.39
CA ARG A 6 -6.93 17.11 -19.65
C ARG A 6 -7.76 16.66 -18.47
N ASP A 7 -8.16 15.37 -18.47
CA ASP A 7 -8.98 14.78 -17.42
C ASP A 7 -8.14 14.13 -16.30
N ALA A 8 -6.82 13.98 -16.51
CA ALA A 8 -5.92 13.43 -15.52
C ALA A 8 -5.60 14.46 -14.44
N CYS A 9 -6.27 14.37 -13.29
CA CYS A 9 -5.99 15.20 -12.12
C CYS A 9 -5.19 14.42 -11.07
N CYS A 10 -4.35 15.14 -10.33
CA CYS A 10 -3.57 14.56 -9.24
C CYS A 10 -4.48 14.14 -8.07
N PRO A 11 -4.47 12.86 -7.62
CA PRO A 11 -5.33 12.39 -6.53
C PRO A 11 -5.08 13.05 -5.17
N VAL A 12 -3.89 13.66 -4.97
CA VAL A 12 -3.49 14.28 -3.69
C VAL A 12 -3.84 15.77 -3.61
N CYS A 13 -3.73 16.51 -4.73
CA CYS A 13 -3.89 17.97 -4.71
C CYS A 13 -4.87 18.52 -5.76
N GLY A 14 -5.49 17.66 -6.56
CA GLY A 14 -6.54 18.02 -7.52
C GLY A 14 -6.06 18.78 -8.77
N VAL A 15 -4.77 19.12 -8.89
CA VAL A 15 -4.31 19.88 -10.06
C VAL A 15 -4.27 18.99 -11.31
N PRO A 16 -4.58 19.54 -12.49
CA PRO A 16 -4.46 18.83 -13.76
C PRO A 16 -3.07 18.27 -14.00
N ALA A 17 -2.99 17.16 -14.72
CA ALA A 17 -1.72 16.52 -15.07
C ALA A 17 -0.82 17.46 -15.86
N SER A 18 0.40 17.62 -15.40
CA SER A 18 1.34 18.55 -15.97
C SER A 18 2.55 17.88 -16.64
N ARG A 19 3.06 16.78 -16.08
CA ARG A 19 4.26 16.14 -16.61
C ARG A 19 4.09 14.63 -16.78
N LEU A 20 4.09 14.20 -18.06
CA LEU A 20 4.16 12.78 -18.38
C LEU A 20 5.55 12.24 -18.06
N ARG A 21 5.63 11.22 -17.19
CA ARG A 21 6.84 10.54 -16.77
C ARG A 21 7.17 9.35 -17.67
N TYR A 22 6.19 8.45 -17.86
CA TYR A 22 6.32 7.25 -18.69
C TYR A 22 5.03 6.96 -19.45
N ARG A 23 5.18 6.30 -20.62
CA ARG A 23 4.10 5.65 -21.34
C ARG A 23 4.33 4.15 -21.24
N ILE A 24 3.42 3.47 -20.59
CA ILE A 24 3.39 2.01 -20.52
C ILE A 24 2.14 1.49 -21.23
N THR A 25 2.04 0.21 -21.45
CA THR A 25 1.02 -0.36 -22.35
C THR A 25 -0.41 0.04 -22.00
N ARG A 26 -0.78 -0.01 -20.71
CA ARG A 26 -2.14 0.26 -20.23
C ARG A 26 -2.35 1.68 -19.71
N PHE A 27 -1.29 2.31 -19.18
CA PHE A 27 -1.39 3.56 -18.45
C PHE A 27 -0.36 4.58 -18.91
N ARG A 28 -0.62 5.83 -18.55
CA ARG A 28 0.36 6.89 -18.50
C ARG A 28 0.72 7.16 -17.05
N VAL A 29 2.00 7.29 -16.78
CA VAL A 29 2.52 7.63 -15.45
C VAL A 29 2.82 9.11 -15.44
N TYR A 30 2.24 9.84 -14.52
CA TYR A 30 2.41 11.29 -14.37
C TYR A 30 3.15 11.66 -13.09
N ASP A 31 4.01 12.69 -13.18
CA ASP A 31 4.51 13.42 -12.03
C ASP A 31 3.61 14.65 -11.80
N CYS A 32 3.07 14.83 -10.60
CA CYS A 32 2.44 16.08 -10.23
C CYS A 32 3.50 17.17 -10.00
N GLU A 33 3.44 18.29 -10.74
CA GLU A 33 4.42 19.37 -10.55
C GLU A 33 4.23 20.13 -9.24
N GLN A 34 3.03 20.12 -8.66
CA GLN A 34 2.75 20.82 -7.40
C GLN A 34 3.14 19.99 -6.17
N CYS A 35 2.59 18.77 -5.99
CA CYS A 35 2.83 17.96 -4.79
C CYS A 35 3.85 16.83 -5.00
N ARG A 36 4.36 16.63 -6.22
CA ARG A 36 5.41 15.66 -6.59
C ARG A 36 5.02 14.19 -6.46
N VAL A 37 3.78 13.87 -6.16
CA VAL A 37 3.30 12.48 -6.19
C VAL A 37 3.31 11.94 -7.62
N VAL A 38 3.59 10.65 -7.75
CA VAL A 38 3.48 9.92 -9.03
C VAL A 38 2.16 9.19 -9.04
N TYR A 39 1.43 9.22 -10.16
CA TYR A 39 0.12 8.57 -10.29
C TYR A 39 -0.13 8.05 -11.71
N LEU A 40 -1.05 7.09 -11.80
CA LEU A 40 -1.46 6.47 -13.06
C LEU A 40 -2.72 7.11 -13.63
N TRP A 41 -2.83 7.13 -14.96
CA TRP A 41 -4.04 7.52 -15.69
C TRP A 41 -4.13 6.80 -17.06
N PRO A 42 -5.32 6.33 -17.49
CA PRO A 42 -6.56 6.27 -16.69
C PRO A 42 -6.45 5.27 -15.53
N GLN A 43 -7.29 5.45 -14.53
CA GLN A 43 -7.46 4.47 -13.45
C GLN A 43 -8.55 3.49 -13.86
N ILE A 44 -8.42 2.21 -13.49
CA ILE A 44 -9.50 1.22 -13.60
C ILE A 44 -10.66 1.64 -12.69
N ASP A 45 -11.87 1.27 -13.01
CA ASP A 45 -13.06 1.64 -12.21
C ASP A 45 -13.20 0.78 -10.94
N ASP A 46 -14.18 1.11 -10.09
CA ASP A 46 -14.32 0.45 -8.79
C ASP A 46 -14.80 -0.99 -8.91
N ASP A 47 -15.57 -1.32 -9.95
CA ASP A 47 -16.02 -2.69 -10.20
C ASP A 47 -14.84 -3.55 -10.70
N GLU A 48 -14.01 -3.01 -11.60
CA GLU A 48 -12.77 -3.65 -12.05
C GLU A 48 -11.79 -3.89 -10.89
N VAL A 49 -11.66 -2.94 -9.96
CA VAL A 49 -10.83 -3.10 -8.73
C VAL A 49 -11.37 -4.24 -7.87
N ARG A 50 -12.68 -4.27 -7.62
CA ARG A 50 -13.32 -5.32 -6.80
C ARG A 50 -13.12 -6.70 -7.41
N GLU A 51 -13.41 -6.86 -8.70
CA GLU A 51 -13.21 -8.13 -9.42
C GLU A 51 -11.74 -8.58 -9.41
N LEU A 52 -10.81 -7.62 -9.54
CA LEU A 52 -9.38 -7.91 -9.48
C LEU A 52 -8.98 -8.48 -8.10
N PHE A 53 -9.42 -7.85 -7.01
CA PHE A 53 -9.11 -8.34 -5.65
C PHE A 53 -9.78 -9.68 -5.36
N GLU A 54 -11.02 -9.90 -5.79
CA GLU A 54 -11.67 -11.20 -5.66
C GLU A 54 -10.86 -12.31 -6.36
N ARG A 55 -10.39 -12.08 -7.59
CA ARG A 55 -9.52 -13.03 -8.30
C ARG A 55 -8.17 -13.24 -7.61
N LEU A 56 -7.56 -12.17 -7.11
CA LEU A 56 -6.29 -12.27 -6.38
C LEU A 56 -6.40 -13.14 -5.13
N TYR A 57 -7.51 -13.07 -4.40
CA TYR A 57 -7.75 -13.89 -3.21
C TYR A 57 -8.23 -15.31 -3.53
N THR A 58 -8.88 -15.56 -4.66
CA THR A 58 -9.44 -16.87 -5.00
C THR A 58 -8.55 -17.69 -5.93
N GLU A 59 -7.94 -17.04 -6.91
CA GLU A 59 -7.23 -17.70 -8.02
C GLU A 59 -5.74 -17.38 -8.04
N GLY A 60 -5.29 -16.39 -7.25
CA GLY A 60 -3.92 -15.86 -7.31
C GLY A 60 -3.59 -15.17 -8.65
N GLU A 61 -4.61 -14.86 -9.47
CA GLU A 61 -4.42 -14.30 -10.80
C GLU A 61 -4.46 -12.77 -10.78
N GLY A 62 -3.42 -12.15 -11.34
CA GLY A 62 -3.32 -10.71 -11.55
C GLY A 62 -2.48 -10.40 -12.78
N SER A 63 -2.33 -9.11 -13.09
CA SER A 63 -1.54 -8.63 -14.23
C SER A 63 -0.04 -8.92 -14.13
N VAL A 64 0.45 -9.26 -12.93
CA VAL A 64 1.87 -9.55 -12.67
C VAL A 64 2.02 -11.00 -12.18
N PRO A 65 2.46 -11.93 -13.06
CA PRO A 65 2.59 -13.36 -12.72
C PRO A 65 3.46 -13.64 -11.49
N GLU A 66 4.43 -12.79 -11.20
CA GLU A 66 5.31 -12.92 -10.04
C GLU A 66 4.57 -12.72 -8.71
N LEU A 67 3.37 -12.14 -8.73
CA LEU A 67 2.50 -11.98 -7.57
C LEU A 67 1.50 -13.13 -7.37
N ALA A 68 1.50 -14.15 -8.22
CA ALA A 68 0.53 -15.27 -8.16
C ALA A 68 0.45 -15.94 -6.77
N THR A 69 1.59 -16.08 -6.07
CA THR A 69 1.62 -16.64 -4.70
C THR A 69 1.64 -15.60 -3.59
N TYR A 70 1.56 -14.31 -3.94
CA TYR A 70 1.70 -13.22 -2.96
C TYR A 70 0.59 -13.25 -1.91
N TYR A 71 -0.63 -13.54 -2.34
CA TYR A 71 -1.81 -13.60 -1.47
C TYR A 71 -1.94 -14.92 -0.72
N ASP A 72 -1.33 -16.03 -1.18
CA ASP A 72 -1.37 -17.34 -0.48
C ASP A 72 -0.87 -17.22 0.97
N PHE A 73 0.10 -16.36 1.19
CA PHE A 73 0.66 -16.12 2.52
C PHE A 73 -0.33 -15.45 3.47
N THR A 74 -1.37 -14.78 2.98
CA THR A 74 -2.38 -14.13 3.82
C THR A 74 -3.32 -15.13 4.49
N PHE A 75 -3.42 -16.36 3.98
CA PHE A 75 -4.26 -17.43 4.52
C PHE A 75 -3.55 -18.30 5.57
N ARG A 76 -2.25 -18.17 5.74
CA ARG A 76 -1.44 -19.06 6.56
C ARG A 76 -0.88 -18.39 7.80
N ASP A 77 -1.47 -18.64 8.96
CA ASP A 77 -0.95 -18.19 10.25
C ASP A 77 0.08 -19.20 10.79
N ALA A 78 1.35 -18.99 10.43
CA ALA A 78 2.45 -19.85 10.85
C ALA A 78 3.72 -19.03 11.10
N PRO A 79 4.57 -19.41 12.08
CA PRO A 79 5.77 -18.65 12.45
C PRO A 79 6.81 -18.55 11.32
N ASP A 80 6.83 -19.50 10.40
CA ASP A 80 7.72 -19.52 9.24
C ASP A 80 7.18 -18.68 8.07
N ASN A 81 5.93 -18.19 8.16
CA ASN A 81 5.34 -17.33 7.16
C ASN A 81 6.07 -15.97 7.11
N PRO A 82 6.67 -15.59 5.97
CA PRO A 82 7.38 -14.33 5.84
C PRO A 82 6.49 -13.11 6.10
N LEU A 83 5.19 -13.20 5.83
CA LEU A 83 4.22 -12.13 6.09
C LEU A 83 3.96 -11.94 7.58
N VAL A 84 3.82 -13.04 8.34
CA VAL A 84 3.73 -12.99 9.82
C VAL A 84 4.96 -12.31 10.41
N GLN A 85 6.17 -12.67 9.92
CA GLN A 85 7.40 -12.03 10.36
C GLN A 85 7.48 -10.52 10.05
N VAL A 86 6.87 -10.08 8.94
CA VAL A 86 6.72 -8.65 8.63
C VAL A 86 5.76 -7.99 9.63
N TYR A 87 4.61 -8.58 9.87
CA TYR A 87 3.60 -8.05 10.78
C TYR A 87 4.09 -7.95 12.23
N GLU A 88 4.86 -8.93 12.70
CA GLU A 88 5.51 -8.85 14.02
C GLU A 88 6.43 -7.62 14.12
N ARG A 89 7.27 -7.35 13.12
CA ARG A 89 8.13 -6.16 13.10
C ARG A 89 7.34 -4.84 13.05
N TRP A 90 6.23 -4.80 12.33
CA TRP A 90 5.37 -3.61 12.27
C TRP A 90 4.67 -3.37 13.61
N LEU A 91 4.19 -4.42 14.26
CA LEU A 91 3.64 -4.34 15.62
C LEU A 91 4.70 -3.89 16.61
N ASP A 92 5.94 -4.40 16.54
CA ASP A 92 7.05 -3.89 17.36
C ASP A 92 7.25 -2.38 17.19
N ALA A 93 7.14 -1.88 15.97
CA ALA A 93 7.30 -0.45 15.70
C ALA A 93 6.12 0.37 16.25
N ILE A 94 4.90 -0.13 16.11
CA ILE A 94 3.70 0.51 16.67
C ILE A 94 3.76 0.52 18.19
N GLU A 95 4.10 -0.59 18.83
CA GLU A 95 4.14 -0.76 20.30
C GLU A 95 5.24 0.07 20.98
N ARG A 96 6.27 0.50 20.24
CA ARG A 96 7.26 1.49 20.75
C ARG A 96 6.67 2.89 20.89
N VAL A 97 5.59 3.21 20.18
CA VAL A 97 4.98 4.55 20.19
C VAL A 97 3.60 4.58 20.85
N HIS A 98 2.89 3.45 20.88
CA HIS A 98 1.59 3.31 21.53
C HIS A 98 1.41 1.89 22.09
N PRO A 99 1.00 1.71 23.36
CA PRO A 99 0.73 0.39 23.92
C PRO A 99 -0.48 -0.28 23.25
N PRO A 100 -0.62 -1.62 23.34
CA PRO A 100 -1.79 -2.31 22.87
C PRO A 100 -3.11 -1.76 23.43
N GLY A 101 -4.10 -1.65 22.56
CA GLY A 101 -5.45 -1.15 22.81
C GLY A 101 -6.39 -1.61 21.69
N ARG A 102 -7.32 -0.78 21.27
CA ARG A 102 -8.21 -1.04 20.14
C ARG A 102 -7.48 -0.73 18.84
N LEU A 103 -7.34 -1.73 17.97
CA LEU A 103 -6.65 -1.60 16.69
C LEU A 103 -7.63 -1.82 15.54
N LEU A 104 -7.68 -0.88 14.60
CA LEU A 104 -8.41 -1.00 13.35
C LEU A 104 -7.45 -1.24 12.20
N ASP A 105 -7.66 -2.29 11.42
CA ASP A 105 -6.96 -2.53 10.16
C ASP A 105 -7.87 -2.20 8.98
N VAL A 106 -7.51 -1.18 8.22
CA VAL A 106 -8.22 -0.75 7.02
C VAL A 106 -7.64 -1.51 5.84
N GLY A 107 -8.48 -2.17 5.04
CA GLY A 107 -8.05 -3.14 4.04
C GLY A 107 -7.49 -4.39 4.70
N CYS A 108 -8.20 -4.95 5.68
CA CYS A 108 -7.71 -6.04 6.53
C CYS A 108 -7.56 -7.38 5.80
N GLY A 109 -8.09 -7.50 4.59
CA GLY A 109 -8.05 -8.73 3.79
C GLY A 109 -8.54 -9.95 4.56
N THR A 110 -7.75 -11.03 4.53
CA THR A 110 -8.06 -12.29 5.22
C THR A 110 -7.97 -12.20 6.76
N GLY A 111 -7.55 -11.07 7.32
CA GLY A 111 -7.44 -10.85 8.77
C GLY A 111 -6.16 -11.37 9.41
N LEU A 112 -5.18 -11.84 8.65
CA LEU A 112 -3.94 -12.40 9.22
C LEU A 112 -3.21 -11.41 10.13
N PHE A 113 -3.07 -10.13 9.73
CA PHE A 113 -2.46 -9.10 10.57
C PHE A 113 -3.20 -8.94 11.91
N LEU A 114 -4.53 -8.91 11.87
CA LEU A 114 -5.37 -8.80 13.07
C LEU A 114 -5.25 -10.02 13.98
N ALA A 115 -5.10 -11.22 13.40
CA ALA A 115 -4.86 -12.43 14.18
C ALA A 115 -3.50 -12.37 14.91
N VAL A 116 -2.45 -11.85 14.25
CA VAL A 116 -1.14 -11.60 14.86
C VAL A 116 -1.25 -10.54 15.96
N ALA A 117 -1.91 -9.42 15.71
CA ALA A 117 -2.10 -8.33 16.66
C ALA A 117 -2.85 -8.80 17.92
N ARG A 118 -3.88 -9.64 17.77
CA ARG A 118 -4.64 -10.21 18.90
C ARG A 118 -3.74 -11.02 19.84
N ARG A 119 -2.79 -11.80 19.33
CA ARG A 119 -1.82 -12.56 20.14
C ARG A 119 -0.90 -11.65 20.96
N ARG A 120 -0.73 -10.40 20.51
CA ARG A 120 0.08 -9.38 21.19
C ARG A 120 -0.73 -8.48 22.13
N GLY A 121 -1.99 -8.81 22.38
CA GLY A 121 -2.83 -8.11 23.35
C GLY A 121 -3.64 -6.94 22.76
N TRP A 122 -3.63 -6.74 21.44
CA TRP A 122 -4.53 -5.79 20.79
C TRP A 122 -5.97 -6.33 20.75
N THR A 123 -6.95 -5.41 20.79
CA THR A 123 -8.35 -5.70 20.49
C THR A 123 -8.61 -5.33 19.03
N PRO A 124 -8.59 -6.32 18.11
CA PRO A 124 -8.56 -6.06 16.68
C PRO A 124 -9.96 -5.88 16.09
N TYR A 125 -10.07 -4.95 15.16
CA TYR A 125 -11.22 -4.70 14.30
C TYR A 125 -10.73 -4.59 12.85
N GLY A 126 -11.50 -5.10 11.89
CA GLY A 126 -11.16 -5.03 10.48
C GLY A 126 -12.20 -4.27 9.65
N VAL A 127 -11.77 -3.68 8.56
CA VAL A 127 -12.62 -3.16 7.49
C VAL A 127 -12.03 -3.59 6.15
N ASP A 128 -12.84 -4.19 5.29
CA ASP A 128 -12.46 -4.56 3.92
C ASP A 128 -13.71 -4.67 3.05
N ASP A 129 -13.64 -4.38 1.77
CA ASP A 129 -14.75 -4.49 0.83
C ASP A 129 -14.70 -5.74 -0.06
N CYS A 130 -13.70 -6.60 0.12
CA CYS A 130 -13.61 -7.91 -0.52
C CYS A 130 -14.34 -8.97 0.31
N ALA A 131 -15.53 -9.39 -0.15
CA ALA A 131 -16.40 -10.33 0.57
C ALA A 131 -15.73 -11.68 0.85
N VAL A 132 -14.89 -12.18 -0.06
CA VAL A 132 -14.15 -13.45 0.12
C VAL A 132 -13.16 -13.33 1.27
N ALA A 133 -12.41 -12.22 1.32
CA ALA A 133 -11.41 -11.98 2.35
C ALA A 133 -12.07 -11.78 3.74
N THR A 134 -13.13 -10.96 3.83
CA THR A 134 -13.85 -10.72 5.09
C THR A 134 -14.53 -11.97 5.63
N ALA A 135 -15.08 -12.82 4.74
CA ALA A 135 -15.63 -14.12 5.13
C ALA A 135 -14.57 -15.03 5.76
N HIS A 136 -13.34 -15.05 5.20
CA HIS A 136 -12.23 -15.80 5.78
C HIS A 136 -11.83 -15.24 7.15
N ALA A 137 -11.68 -13.93 7.28
CA ALA A 137 -11.32 -13.28 8.54
C ALA A 137 -12.30 -13.59 9.67
N ARG A 138 -13.59 -13.57 9.38
CA ARG A 138 -14.65 -13.92 10.34
C ARG A 138 -14.67 -15.43 10.62
N GLY A 139 -14.69 -16.26 9.57
CA GLY A 139 -14.89 -17.70 9.69
C GLY A 139 -13.67 -18.45 10.24
N HIS A 140 -12.47 -18.08 9.82
CA HIS A 140 -11.24 -18.76 10.20
C HIS A 140 -10.62 -18.20 11.48
N PHE A 141 -10.53 -16.86 11.57
CA PHE A 141 -9.90 -16.22 12.72
C PHE A 141 -10.88 -15.75 13.80
N GLY A 142 -12.20 -15.79 13.54
CA GLY A 142 -13.22 -15.29 14.50
C GLY A 142 -13.04 -13.80 14.81
N LEU A 143 -12.70 -13.00 13.78
CA LEU A 143 -12.45 -11.58 13.91
C LEU A 143 -13.73 -10.75 13.70
N GLU A 144 -13.79 -9.61 14.34
CA GLU A 144 -14.81 -8.60 14.09
C GLU A 144 -14.39 -7.75 12.89
N VAL A 145 -15.11 -7.88 11.77
CA VAL A 145 -14.78 -7.20 10.50
C VAL A 145 -16.04 -6.56 9.94
N TRP A 146 -15.92 -5.30 9.53
CA TRP A 146 -16.91 -4.61 8.72
C TRP A 146 -16.66 -4.93 7.24
N ASP A 147 -17.72 -5.34 6.53
CA ASP A 147 -17.71 -5.62 5.09
C ASP A 147 -18.24 -4.38 4.36
N GLY A 148 -17.38 -3.66 3.66
CA GLY A 148 -17.69 -2.46 2.91
C GLY A 148 -16.61 -1.38 2.97
N GLN A 149 -16.92 -0.23 2.41
CA GLN A 149 -15.98 0.88 2.28
C GLN A 149 -15.63 1.49 3.65
N PHE A 150 -14.34 1.78 3.85
CA PHE A 150 -13.87 2.37 5.10
C PHE A 150 -14.47 3.75 5.38
N THR A 151 -14.72 4.57 4.37
CA THR A 151 -15.33 5.91 4.53
C THR A 151 -16.74 5.82 5.14
N ASP A 152 -17.52 4.81 4.76
CA ASP A 152 -18.86 4.57 5.31
C ASP A 152 -18.77 4.06 6.76
N PHE A 153 -17.79 3.20 7.04
CA PHE A 153 -17.50 2.76 8.40
C PHE A 153 -17.11 3.94 9.30
N ALA A 154 -16.19 4.79 8.86
CA ALA A 154 -15.66 5.91 9.62
C ALA A 154 -16.70 7.02 9.88
N ALA A 155 -17.75 7.10 9.06
CA ALA A 155 -18.87 8.04 9.26
C ALA A 155 -19.80 7.65 10.43
N ARG A 156 -19.63 6.46 11.03
CA ARG A 156 -20.44 6.01 12.18
C ARG A 156 -19.99 6.70 13.46
N GLU A 157 -20.96 7.09 14.28
CA GLU A 157 -20.70 7.74 15.55
C GLU A 157 -20.07 6.81 16.60
N GLY A 158 -19.26 7.38 17.49
CA GLY A 158 -18.72 6.71 18.67
C GLY A 158 -17.57 5.76 18.44
N LEU A 159 -17.02 5.68 17.23
CA LEU A 159 -15.86 4.86 16.93
C LEU A 159 -14.58 5.57 17.36
N GLN A 160 -13.75 4.87 18.14
CA GLN A 160 -12.40 5.34 18.52
C GLN A 160 -11.43 4.17 18.59
N PHE A 161 -10.24 4.34 18.00
CA PHE A 161 -9.18 3.35 17.95
C PHE A 161 -7.85 3.94 18.41
N ASP A 162 -7.08 3.16 19.18
CA ASP A 162 -5.77 3.55 19.68
C ASP A 162 -4.71 3.44 18.58
N ALA A 163 -4.89 2.49 17.66
CA ALA A 163 -4.07 2.37 16.47
C ALA A 163 -4.94 2.07 15.24
N ILE A 164 -4.55 2.63 14.10
CA ILE A 164 -5.14 2.32 12.79
C ILE A 164 -3.99 1.89 11.88
N SER A 165 -4.17 0.77 11.18
CA SER A 165 -3.20 0.27 10.20
C SER A 165 -3.75 0.32 8.78
N MET A 166 -2.85 0.57 7.80
CA MET A 166 -3.11 0.56 6.36
C MET A 166 -1.92 -0.11 5.66
N TRP A 167 -2.06 -1.40 5.34
CA TRP A 167 -1.01 -2.20 4.73
C TRP A 167 -1.30 -2.42 3.24
N ASP A 168 -0.56 -1.72 2.37
CA ASP A 168 -0.83 -1.71 0.93
C ASP A 168 -2.28 -1.24 0.61
N VAL A 169 -2.68 -0.09 1.16
CA VAL A 169 -4.04 0.47 1.03
C VAL A 169 -4.02 1.87 0.41
N ILE A 170 -3.17 2.77 0.91
CA ILE A 170 -3.21 4.18 0.54
C ILE A 170 -2.92 4.41 -0.95
N GLU A 171 -2.14 3.55 -1.59
CA GLU A 171 -1.86 3.57 -3.03
C GLU A 171 -3.06 3.21 -3.91
N HIS A 172 -4.07 2.55 -3.34
CA HIS A 172 -5.32 2.19 -4.01
C HIS A 172 -6.41 3.26 -3.83
N ALA A 173 -6.17 4.27 -2.99
CA ALA A 173 -7.17 5.31 -2.72
C ALA A 173 -7.24 6.34 -3.86
N ARG A 174 -8.45 6.62 -4.36
CA ARG A 174 -8.70 7.72 -5.32
C ARG A 174 -8.58 9.09 -4.65
N ASP A 175 -8.90 9.18 -3.37
CA ASP A 175 -8.68 10.34 -2.50
C ASP A 175 -7.89 9.93 -1.25
N PRO A 176 -6.56 9.87 -1.32
CA PRO A 176 -5.74 9.44 -0.18
C PRO A 176 -5.77 10.44 0.99
N VAL A 177 -6.01 11.72 0.73
CA VAL A 177 -6.13 12.73 1.78
C VAL A 177 -7.46 12.59 2.51
N GLY A 178 -8.55 12.32 1.80
CA GLY A 178 -9.86 11.99 2.37
C GLY A 178 -9.81 10.71 3.20
N LEU A 179 -9.15 9.65 2.70
CA LEU A 179 -8.93 8.40 3.43
C LEU A 179 -8.19 8.63 4.75
N LEU A 180 -7.08 9.38 4.73
CA LEU A 180 -6.31 9.73 5.94
C LEU A 180 -7.11 10.61 6.90
N SER A 181 -7.92 11.53 6.39
CA SER A 181 -8.80 12.39 7.19
C SER A 181 -9.91 11.59 7.87
N ALA A 182 -10.49 10.62 7.16
CA ALA A 182 -11.46 9.67 7.74
C ALA A 182 -10.81 8.81 8.83
N ALA A 183 -9.58 8.31 8.62
CA ALA A 183 -8.85 7.58 9.65
C ALA A 183 -8.59 8.46 10.88
N ARG A 184 -8.16 9.70 10.69
CA ARG A 184 -7.96 10.65 11.79
C ARG A 184 -9.25 10.88 12.59
N SER A 185 -10.42 10.91 11.96
CA SER A 185 -11.70 11.18 12.64
C SER A 185 -12.12 10.07 13.63
N VAL A 186 -11.66 8.84 13.42
CA VAL A 186 -11.94 7.69 14.30
C VAL A 186 -10.73 7.29 15.17
N LEU A 187 -9.68 8.12 15.18
CA LEU A 187 -8.50 7.92 16.01
C LEU A 187 -8.76 8.46 17.42
N ALA A 188 -8.45 7.65 18.43
CA ALA A 188 -8.54 8.09 19.83
C ALA A 188 -7.50 9.19 20.12
N PRO A 189 -7.72 10.05 21.13
CA PRO A 189 -6.71 11.02 21.56
C PRO A 189 -5.37 10.36 21.87
N GLY A 190 -4.30 10.80 21.21
CA GLY A 190 -2.96 10.22 21.34
C GLY A 190 -2.71 8.95 20.52
N GLY A 191 -3.71 8.44 19.83
CA GLY A 191 -3.61 7.27 18.96
C GLY A 191 -2.70 7.48 17.75
N VAL A 192 -2.39 6.40 17.03
CA VAL A 192 -1.45 6.39 15.91
C VAL A 192 -2.05 5.77 14.66
N ILE A 193 -1.58 6.23 13.49
CA ILE A 193 -1.86 5.60 12.19
C ILE A 193 -0.55 5.03 11.66
N ALA A 194 -0.52 3.74 11.35
CA ALA A 194 0.62 3.05 10.76
C ALA A 194 0.31 2.69 9.29
N ILE A 195 1.25 2.98 8.40
CA ILE A 195 1.06 2.84 6.94
C ILE A 195 2.27 2.12 6.36
N SER A 196 2.03 1.14 5.49
CA SER A 196 3.05 0.60 4.59
C SER A 196 2.56 0.70 3.15
N THR A 197 3.44 1.18 2.24
CA THR A 197 3.11 1.42 0.83
C THR A 197 4.37 1.31 -0.04
N PRO A 198 4.27 1.01 -1.35
CA PRO A 198 5.42 1.04 -2.26
C PRO A 198 6.15 2.40 -2.26
N ASN A 199 7.47 2.34 -2.33
CA ASN A 199 8.32 3.53 -2.42
C ASN A 199 8.62 3.85 -3.88
N GLN A 200 8.09 4.95 -4.38
CA GLN A 200 8.38 5.45 -5.73
C GLN A 200 9.86 5.79 -5.92
N LYS A 201 10.53 6.31 -4.87
CA LYS A 201 11.97 6.61 -4.89
C LYS A 201 12.81 5.37 -4.57
N SER A 202 12.58 4.26 -5.28
CA SER A 202 13.25 2.98 -5.07
C SER A 202 14.26 2.65 -6.15
N ILE A 203 15.14 1.69 -5.86
CA ILE A 203 16.08 1.14 -6.84
C ILE A 203 15.34 0.54 -8.05
N LEU A 204 14.13 0.01 -7.83
CA LEU A 204 13.32 -0.60 -8.90
C LEU A 204 12.83 0.45 -9.89
N ASP A 205 12.24 1.57 -9.42
CA ASP A 205 11.83 2.68 -10.30
C ASP A 205 13.04 3.32 -10.99
N LEU A 206 14.15 3.49 -10.27
CA LEU A 206 15.38 4.06 -10.84
C LEU A 206 15.90 3.24 -12.01
N VAL A 207 16.09 1.92 -11.82
CA VAL A 207 16.63 1.03 -12.85
C VAL A 207 15.64 0.88 -14.01
N ALA A 208 14.35 0.67 -13.72
CA ALA A 208 13.32 0.59 -14.76
C ALA A 208 13.24 1.88 -15.58
N GLY A 209 13.31 3.03 -14.93
CA GLY A 209 13.31 4.33 -15.59
C GLY A 209 14.57 4.60 -16.43
N LEU A 210 15.74 4.13 -16.00
CA LEU A 210 16.97 4.21 -16.80
C LEU A 210 16.89 3.35 -18.06
N LEU A 211 16.39 2.11 -17.93
CA LEU A 211 16.18 1.20 -19.07
C LEU A 211 15.16 1.79 -20.08
N TYR A 212 14.07 2.33 -19.59
CA TYR A 212 13.07 2.99 -20.44
C TYR A 212 13.67 4.17 -21.21
N ARG A 213 14.36 5.09 -20.53
CA ARG A 213 14.98 6.27 -21.18
C ARG A 213 16.12 5.89 -22.13
N GLY A 214 17.00 4.97 -21.72
CA GLY A 214 18.12 4.50 -22.54
C GLY A 214 17.67 3.74 -23.80
N SER A 215 16.50 3.11 -23.77
CA SER A 215 15.89 2.43 -24.93
C SER A 215 14.95 3.33 -25.75
N PHE A 216 14.88 4.61 -25.47
CA PHE A 216 13.91 5.54 -26.08
C PHE A 216 12.46 5.07 -25.94
N GLY A 217 12.10 4.52 -24.77
CA GLY A 217 10.76 4.05 -24.46
C GLY A 217 10.39 2.66 -24.99
N ARG A 218 11.36 1.89 -25.50
CA ARG A 218 11.10 0.55 -26.07
C ARG A 218 11.07 -0.55 -24.99
N ILE A 219 11.83 -0.39 -23.90
CA ILE A 219 11.84 -1.33 -22.78
C ILE A 219 10.86 -0.83 -21.72
N THR A 220 9.64 -1.37 -21.69
CA THR A 220 8.56 -0.99 -20.75
C THR A 220 8.33 -2.04 -19.67
N LEU A 221 8.67 -3.30 -19.90
CA LEU A 221 8.36 -4.43 -19.01
C LEU A 221 8.75 -4.22 -17.54
N PRO A 222 9.93 -3.70 -17.16
CA PRO A 222 10.26 -3.44 -15.76
C PRO A 222 9.35 -2.38 -15.12
N LEU A 223 8.90 -1.36 -15.89
CA LEU A 223 7.95 -0.36 -15.42
C LEU A 223 6.55 -0.96 -15.26
N GLU A 224 6.11 -1.83 -16.16
CA GLU A 224 4.81 -2.52 -16.09
C GLU A 224 4.71 -3.46 -14.87
N LYS A 225 5.83 -4.02 -14.42
CA LYS A 225 5.89 -4.80 -13.19
C LYS A 225 5.93 -3.97 -11.91
N PHE A 226 6.34 -2.71 -12.01
CA PHE A 226 6.36 -1.78 -10.89
C PHE A 226 5.08 -0.95 -10.80
N TYR A 227 4.60 -0.42 -11.93
CA TYR A 227 3.37 0.36 -12.05
C TYR A 227 2.21 -0.55 -12.43
N ILE A 228 1.54 -1.11 -11.42
CA ILE A 228 0.44 -2.08 -11.59
C ILE A 228 -0.92 -1.39 -11.53
N GLU A 229 -1.92 -1.98 -12.17
CA GLU A 229 -3.22 -1.36 -12.45
C GLU A 229 -4.02 -0.94 -11.22
N GLN A 230 -3.92 -1.69 -10.12
CA GLN A 230 -4.60 -1.37 -8.89
C GLN A 230 -3.91 -0.29 -8.05
N HIS A 231 -2.68 0.10 -8.35
CA HIS A 231 -1.99 1.18 -7.65
C HIS A 231 -2.21 2.50 -8.39
N PHE A 232 -3.12 3.32 -7.91
CA PHE A 232 -3.46 4.60 -8.54
C PHE A 232 -2.39 5.66 -8.37
N LEU A 233 -1.61 5.56 -7.30
CA LEU A 233 -0.55 6.50 -6.98
C LEU A 233 0.63 5.84 -6.25
N TYR A 234 1.76 6.53 -6.26
CA TYR A 234 3.01 6.05 -5.67
C TYR A 234 3.65 7.16 -4.86
N PHE A 235 3.87 6.89 -3.58
CA PHE A 235 4.51 7.83 -2.67
C PHE A 235 6.03 7.66 -2.65
N GLY A 236 6.74 8.78 -2.49
CA GLY A 236 8.08 8.82 -1.92
C GLY A 236 8.01 9.36 -0.49
N PRO A 237 9.13 9.40 0.24
CA PRO A 237 9.16 9.90 1.63
C PRO A 237 8.54 11.28 1.80
N ASP A 238 8.89 12.23 0.91
CA ASP A 238 8.42 13.61 0.99
C ASP A 238 6.94 13.75 0.62
N THR A 239 6.48 12.97 -0.38
CA THR A 239 5.09 13.05 -0.85
C THR A 239 4.12 12.35 0.11
N LEU A 240 4.55 11.29 0.81
CA LEU A 240 3.78 10.69 1.89
C LEU A 240 3.65 11.66 3.07
N ARG A 241 4.75 12.32 3.47
CA ARG A 241 4.71 13.39 4.47
C ARG A 241 3.72 14.49 4.07
N GLY A 242 3.78 14.95 2.81
CA GLY A 242 2.88 15.98 2.30
C GLY A 242 1.40 15.56 2.28
N ALA A 243 1.08 14.28 2.06
CA ALA A 243 -0.29 13.77 2.17
C ALA A 243 -0.77 13.72 3.64
N LEU A 244 0.09 13.25 4.56
CA LEU A 244 -0.17 13.28 6.00
C LEU A 244 -0.41 14.71 6.52
N ASP A 245 0.43 15.67 6.12
CA ASP A 245 0.29 17.08 6.49
C ASP A 245 -1.07 17.67 6.05
N ARG A 246 -1.53 17.33 4.85
CA ARG A 246 -2.84 17.74 4.33
C ARG A 246 -4.01 17.15 5.14
N ALA A 247 -3.84 15.96 5.70
CA ALA A 247 -4.80 15.31 6.58
C ALA A 247 -4.67 15.73 8.05
N SER A 248 -3.82 16.72 8.37
CA SER A 248 -3.52 17.17 9.75
C SER A 248 -2.97 16.03 10.63
N LEU A 249 -2.03 15.28 10.08
CA LEU A 249 -1.30 14.20 10.74
C LEU A 249 0.20 14.55 10.79
N ASP A 250 0.82 14.37 11.95
CA ASP A 250 2.25 14.56 12.13
C ASP A 250 2.98 13.22 11.98
N LEU A 251 3.96 13.17 11.09
CA LEU A 251 4.80 12.01 10.88
C LEU A 251 5.77 11.81 12.05
N VAL A 252 5.62 10.69 12.77
CA VAL A 252 6.45 10.33 13.95
C VAL A 252 7.59 9.40 13.57
N VAL A 253 7.31 8.39 12.73
CA VAL A 253 8.31 7.42 12.26
C VAL A 253 8.24 7.34 10.75
N LEU A 254 9.39 7.30 10.09
CA LEU A 254 9.50 7.00 8.67
C LEU A 254 10.66 6.04 8.46
N GLY A 255 10.34 4.82 8.06
CA GLY A 255 11.27 3.77 7.70
C GLY A 255 11.20 3.43 6.22
N ARG A 256 12.24 2.75 5.75
CA ARG A 256 12.27 2.10 4.44
C ARG A 256 12.48 0.61 4.63
N GLU A 257 11.83 -0.19 3.79
CA GLU A 257 11.83 -1.63 3.90
C GLU A 257 11.97 -2.28 2.53
N LEU A 258 12.31 -3.56 2.52
CA LEU A 258 12.34 -4.39 1.33
C LEU A 258 11.19 -5.38 1.33
N THR A 259 10.58 -5.56 0.18
CA THR A 259 9.65 -6.67 -0.05
C THR A 259 10.38 -8.00 0.19
N ASP A 260 9.77 -8.90 0.94
CA ASP A 260 10.30 -10.24 1.13
C ASP A 260 10.12 -11.07 -0.15
N LEU A 261 11.23 -11.38 -0.80
CA LEU A 261 11.23 -12.10 -2.08
C LEU A 261 10.73 -13.56 -1.98
N ARG A 262 10.55 -14.08 -0.76
CA ARG A 262 9.95 -15.41 -0.55
C ARG A 262 8.46 -15.43 -0.91
N ARG A 263 7.80 -14.25 -0.91
CA ARG A 263 6.40 -14.07 -1.28
C ARG A 263 6.16 -14.00 -2.79
N LEU A 264 7.22 -13.96 -3.59
CA LEU A 264 7.16 -13.78 -5.04
C LEU A 264 7.50 -15.06 -5.78
N SER A 265 6.75 -15.37 -6.83
CA SER A 265 7.02 -16.46 -7.77
C SER A 265 8.08 -16.03 -8.77
N LEU A 266 9.35 -16.16 -8.41
CA LEU A 266 10.48 -15.69 -9.20
C LEU A 266 11.27 -16.84 -9.81
N SER A 267 11.68 -16.68 -11.09
CA SER A 267 12.73 -17.54 -11.66
C SER A 267 14.05 -17.31 -10.92
N PRO A 268 14.97 -18.30 -10.91
CA PRO A 268 16.28 -18.15 -10.25
C PRO A 268 17.06 -16.91 -10.73
N ALA A 269 17.01 -16.63 -12.04
CA ALA A 269 17.67 -15.44 -12.61
C ALA A 269 17.03 -14.13 -12.13
N ALA A 270 15.69 -14.04 -12.12
CA ALA A 270 14.99 -12.86 -11.63
C ALA A 270 15.25 -12.65 -10.13
N ARG A 271 15.28 -13.73 -9.34
CA ARG A 271 15.60 -13.68 -7.92
C ARG A 271 17.00 -13.11 -7.69
N LEU A 272 18.01 -13.61 -8.38
CA LEU A 272 19.40 -13.14 -8.27
C LEU A 272 19.51 -11.64 -8.61
N VAL A 273 18.83 -11.20 -9.67
CA VAL A 273 18.80 -9.77 -10.05
C VAL A 273 18.19 -8.92 -8.94
N LEU A 274 17.03 -9.32 -8.41
CA LEU A 274 16.34 -8.57 -7.35
C LEU A 274 17.15 -8.59 -6.03
N GLU A 275 17.74 -9.71 -5.64
CA GLU A 275 18.61 -9.79 -4.46
C GLU A 275 19.80 -8.83 -4.58
N THR A 276 20.43 -8.76 -5.77
CA THR A 276 21.51 -7.82 -6.04
C THR A 276 21.05 -6.37 -5.95
N LEU A 277 19.93 -6.03 -6.56
CA LEU A 277 19.35 -4.69 -6.48
C LEU A 277 18.98 -4.34 -5.03
N PHE A 278 18.43 -5.27 -4.27
CA PHE A 278 18.05 -5.05 -2.86
C PHE A 278 19.29 -4.90 -1.97
N LEU A 279 20.40 -5.59 -2.27
CA LEU A 279 21.66 -5.35 -1.57
C LEU A 279 22.15 -3.91 -1.80
N VAL A 280 22.13 -3.44 -3.05
CA VAL A 280 22.49 -2.06 -3.39
C VAL A 280 21.54 -1.06 -2.72
N SER A 281 20.24 -1.34 -2.71
CA SER A 281 19.25 -0.42 -2.11
C SER A 281 19.46 -0.20 -0.62
N ARG A 282 19.88 -1.21 0.14
CA ARG A 282 20.21 -1.10 1.57
C ARG A 282 21.35 -0.11 1.86
N VAL A 283 22.32 -0.02 0.95
CA VAL A 283 23.45 0.90 1.09
C VAL A 283 23.12 2.31 0.63
N THR A 284 22.21 2.42 -0.34
CA THR A 284 21.84 3.70 -0.97
C THR A 284 20.58 4.33 -0.40
N GLY A 285 19.83 3.63 0.48
CA GLY A 285 18.56 4.08 1.01
C GLY A 285 17.43 4.12 -0.05
N LEU A 286 17.50 3.22 -1.04
CA LEU A 286 16.54 3.12 -2.15
C LEU A 286 15.66 1.85 -2.04
N GLU A 287 15.32 1.46 -0.82
CA GLU A 287 14.42 0.34 -0.56
C GLU A 287 13.05 0.59 -1.17
N ASN A 288 12.38 -0.51 -1.58
CA ASN A 288 11.19 -0.44 -2.42
C ASN A 288 9.87 -0.24 -1.67
N ARG A 289 9.90 -0.13 -0.35
CA ARG A 289 8.72 0.13 0.50
C ARG A 289 8.99 1.25 1.49
N LEU A 290 7.91 1.95 1.86
CA LEU A 290 7.87 2.88 2.98
C LEU A 290 7.06 2.26 4.12
N PHE A 291 7.51 2.52 5.34
CA PHE A 291 6.76 2.30 6.57
C PHE A 291 6.69 3.62 7.33
N ALA A 292 5.51 4.03 7.74
CA ALA A 292 5.31 5.29 8.44
C ALA A 292 4.37 5.12 9.63
N ILE A 293 4.64 5.87 10.72
CA ILE A 293 3.68 6.05 11.82
C ILE A 293 3.43 7.55 11.97
N ALA A 294 2.16 7.93 12.08
CA ALA A 294 1.72 9.32 12.25
C ALA A 294 0.74 9.45 13.43
N ARG A 295 0.60 10.67 13.95
CA ARG A 295 -0.38 11.04 14.98
C ARG A 295 -1.25 12.20 14.51
N ALA A 296 -2.45 12.32 15.07
CA ALA A 296 -3.26 13.53 14.91
C ALA A 296 -2.56 14.73 15.54
N ARG A 297 -2.66 15.89 14.87
CA ARG A 297 -2.24 17.19 15.44
C ARG A 297 -3.15 17.64 16.55
#